data_224865c7a9aa5c5fae3c613569395ee2
#
_entry.id   224865c7a9aa5c5fae3c613569395ee2
#
_cell.length_a   1.000
_cell.length_b   1.000
_cell.length_c   1.000
_cell.angle_alpha   90.00
_cell.angle_beta   90.00
_cell.angle_gamma   90.00
#
_symmetry.space_group_name_H-M   'P 1'
#
loop_
_entity.id
_entity.type
_entity.pdbx_description
1 polymer ?
#
loop_
_entity_poly.entity_id
_entity_poly.type
_entity_poly.pdbx_seq_one_letter_code
_entity_poly.pdbx_strand_id
1 'polypeptide(L)' 'MSKIIEINGTVFSRHVDKDITEEEFFNAFSAFLDANDYLFGGGWEETDDDDE' A
#
# COMPACT_ATOMS: atom_id res chain seq x y z
N MET A 1 -27.37 -1.80 1.31
CA MET A 1 -26.40 -2.83 1.51
C MET A 1 -25.05 -2.46 0.92
N SER A 2 -24.01 -2.64 1.67
CA SER A 2 -22.68 -2.22 1.26
C SER A 2 -21.84 -3.42 0.86
N LYS A 3 -20.95 -3.18 -0.09
CA LYS A 3 -19.96 -4.16 -0.44
C LYS A 3 -18.61 -3.66 0.00
N ILE A 4 -17.77 -4.57 0.39
CA ILE A 4 -16.40 -4.23 0.74
C ILE A 4 -15.48 -5.11 -0.06
N ILE A 5 -14.26 -4.62 -0.24
CA ILE A 5 -13.23 -5.36 -0.95
C ILE A 5 -12.09 -5.57 0.02
N GLU A 6 -11.74 -6.80 0.25
CA GLU A 6 -10.59 -7.12 1.08
C GLU A 6 -9.37 -7.25 0.20
N ILE A 7 -8.26 -6.70 0.69
CA ILE A 7 -7.03 -6.70 -0.07
C ILE A 7 -6.00 -7.52 0.67
N ASN A 8 -5.26 -8.29 -0.10
CA ASN A 8 -4.23 -9.11 0.47
C ASN A 8 -3.11 -9.21 -0.55
N GLY A 9 -1.93 -8.78 -0.17
CA GLY A 9 -0.83 -8.82 -1.10
C GLY A 9 0.33 -7.99 -0.60
N THR A 10 1.27 -7.79 -1.50
CA THR A 10 2.49 -7.06 -1.20
C THR A 10 2.70 -6.02 -2.29
N VAL A 11 3.16 -4.86 -1.89
CA VAL A 11 3.43 -3.79 -2.83
C VAL A 11 4.94 -3.62 -2.92
N PHE A 12 5.45 -3.60 -4.12
CA PHE A 12 6.87 -3.40 -4.33
C PHE A 12 7.05 -2.58 -5.59
N SER A 13 8.23 -1.98 -5.69
CA SER A 13 8.52 -1.13 -6.82
C SER A 13 8.66 -1.94 -8.10
N ARG A 14 8.18 -1.36 -9.16
CA ARG A 14 8.33 -1.97 -10.49
C ARG A 14 9.77 -1.91 -10.97
N HIS A 15 10.54 -1.02 -10.44
CA HIS A 15 11.92 -0.81 -10.89
C HIS A 15 12.87 -1.47 -9.92
N VAL A 16 13.76 -2.31 -10.44
CA VAL A 16 14.62 -3.11 -9.56
C VAL A 16 15.64 -2.27 -8.82
N ASP A 17 15.97 -1.11 -9.34
CA ASP A 17 16.97 -0.27 -8.69
C ASP A 17 16.33 0.77 -7.79
N LYS A 18 15.09 0.60 -7.44
CA LYS A 18 14.40 1.60 -6.67
C LYS A 18 13.55 0.91 -5.62
N ASP A 19 13.65 1.39 -4.41
CA ASP A 19 12.84 0.85 -3.32
C ASP A 19 11.66 1.75 -3.06
N ILE A 20 10.65 1.16 -2.50
CA ILE A 20 9.50 1.93 -2.06
C ILE A 20 9.54 1.97 -0.54
N THR A 21 9.30 3.13 0.03
CA THR A 21 9.26 3.26 1.47
C THR A 21 7.83 3.30 1.94
N GLU A 22 7.66 3.02 3.21
CA GLU A 22 6.34 3.05 3.81
C GLU A 22 5.73 4.44 3.69
N GLU A 23 6.55 5.46 3.86
CA GLU A 23 6.07 6.83 3.77
C GLU A 23 5.57 7.15 2.37
N GLU A 24 6.32 6.77 1.37
CA GLU A 24 5.91 6.98 -0.01
C GLU A 24 4.59 6.28 -0.30
N PHE A 25 4.52 5.04 0.14
CA PHE A 25 3.33 4.25 -0.09
C PHE A 25 2.13 4.86 0.61
N PHE A 26 2.33 5.27 1.86
CA PHE A 26 1.23 5.85 2.62
C PHE A 26 0.69 7.10 1.95
N ASN A 27 1.60 7.97 1.50
CA ASN A 27 1.17 9.19 0.85
C ASN A 27 0.38 8.92 -0.42
N ALA A 28 0.85 8.00 -1.23
CA ALA A 28 0.17 7.66 -2.48
C ALA A 28 -1.17 7.00 -2.20
N PHE A 29 -1.19 6.11 -1.23
CA PHE A 29 -2.39 5.36 -0.93
C PHE A 29 -3.46 6.27 -0.34
N SER A 30 -3.03 7.17 0.55
CA SER A 30 -3.98 8.12 1.14
C SER A 30 -4.60 9.01 0.07
N ALA A 31 -3.79 9.47 -0.86
CA ALA A 31 -4.30 10.29 -1.93
C ALA A 31 -5.31 9.53 -2.78
N PHE A 32 -5.02 8.26 -3.02
CA PHE A 32 -5.93 7.42 -3.78
C PHE A 32 -7.27 7.27 -3.06
N LEU A 33 -7.21 7.01 -1.77
CA LEU A 33 -8.44 6.86 -1.01
C LEU A 33 -9.26 8.14 -1.01
N ASP A 34 -8.58 9.26 -0.78
CA ASP A 34 -9.26 10.55 -0.76
C ASP A 34 -9.91 10.86 -2.08
N ALA A 35 -9.20 10.59 -3.15
CA ALA A 35 -9.71 10.94 -4.47
C ALA A 35 -10.97 10.15 -4.81
N ASN A 36 -11.14 9.00 -4.19
CA ASN A 36 -12.26 8.14 -4.50
C ASN A 36 -13.26 8.01 -3.36
N ASP A 37 -13.06 8.76 -2.29
CA ASP A 37 -13.95 8.68 -1.13
C ASP A 37 -13.98 7.29 -0.55
N TYR A 38 -12.84 6.64 -0.49
CA TYR A 38 -12.73 5.31 0.08
C TYR A 38 -12.14 5.42 1.48
N LEU A 39 -12.41 4.42 2.28
CA LEU A 39 -11.80 4.27 3.58
C LEU A 39 -11.05 2.95 3.60
N PHE A 40 -10.00 2.91 4.38
CA PHE A 40 -9.23 1.69 4.51
C PHE A 40 -9.09 1.37 5.99
N GLY A 41 -9.57 0.22 6.37
CA GLY A 41 -9.43 -0.26 7.73
C GLY A 41 -8.46 -1.41 7.75
N GLY A 42 -7.38 -1.26 8.47
CA GLY A 42 -6.37 -2.28 8.53
C GLY A 42 -5.03 -1.64 8.70
N GLY A 43 -4.01 -2.33 8.24
CA GLY A 43 -2.67 -1.81 8.40
C GLY A 43 -1.71 -2.50 7.48
N TRP A 44 -0.47 -2.08 7.57
CA TRP A 44 0.60 -2.68 6.80
C TRP A 44 1.88 -2.45 7.55
N GLU A 45 2.92 -3.12 7.12
CA GLU A 45 4.22 -2.88 7.69
C GLU A 45 5.25 -2.99 6.60
N GLU A 46 6.34 -2.30 6.82
CA GLU A 46 7.44 -2.29 5.88
C GLU A 46 8.33 -3.48 6.18
N THR A 47 8.62 -4.27 5.18
CA THR A 47 9.40 -5.48 5.36
C THR A 47 10.56 -5.47 4.39
N ASP A 48 11.72 -5.86 4.87
CA ASP A 48 12.85 -6.03 3.99
C ASP A 48 12.76 -7.34 3.27
N ASP A 49 13.16 -7.28 2.02
CA ASP A 49 13.05 -8.44 1.19
C ASP A 49 14.36 -9.16 1.01
N ASP A 50 15.40 -8.71 1.62
CA ASP A 50 16.66 -9.31 1.39
C ASP A 50 16.89 -10.40 2.32
N ASP A 51 16.76 -11.16 2.48
CA ASP A 51 17.07 -12.09 3.30
C ASP A 51 18.00 -12.84 3.11
N GLU A 52 18.29 -12.89 3.32
CA GLU A 52 19.18 -13.46 3.34
C GLU A 52 19.32 -14.31 3.48
#